data_448bcd9e14879ca65b421201abd95db2
#
_entry.id   448bcd9e14879ca65b421201abd95db2
#
_cell.length_a   1.000
_cell.length_b   1.000
_cell.length_c   1.000
_cell.angle_alpha   90.00
_cell.angle_beta   90.00
_cell.angle_gamma   90.00
#
_symmetry.space_group_name_H-M   'P 1'
#
loop_
_entity.id
_entity.type
_entity.pdbx_description
1 polymer ?
#
loop_
_entity_poly.entity_id
_entity_poly.type
_entity_poly.pdbx_seq_one_letter_code
_entity_poly.pdbx_strand_id
1 'polypeptide(L)'
;MLNQVQSLLPTDNGTWSVYVCNLAKNTEGAINDQQMQAASLIKLYIMGAVYEDYDKLSASYGKDSLDNNLNSMITVSDNDAANTLVNYLGSGDDAAGMARVNKFCQDHGYTSTSMGRLLLADNSNGDNYTSVKDCGKFLKTIYQQDKGTSTEDTLAGAEYLYHLLKMQTRQN
;
A
#
# COMPACT_ATOMS: atom_id res chain seq x y z
N MET A 1 -24.47 7.19 -6.93
CA MET A 1 -23.29 6.33 -7.18
C MET A 1 -23.15 5.24 -6.13
N LEU A 2 -22.96 5.53 -4.82
CA LEU A 2 -22.79 4.48 -3.80
C LEU A 2 -23.98 3.50 -3.72
N ASN A 3 -25.23 3.97 -3.76
CA ASN A 3 -26.41 3.09 -3.74
C ASN A 3 -26.46 2.13 -4.94
N GLN A 4 -25.98 2.56 -6.12
CA GLN A 4 -25.90 1.69 -7.29
C GLN A 4 -24.80 0.63 -7.13
N VAL A 5 -23.63 1.01 -6.56
CA VAL A 5 -22.59 0.04 -6.24
C VAL A 5 -23.07 -0.96 -5.20
N GLN A 6 -23.72 -0.48 -4.13
CA GLN A 6 -24.22 -1.34 -3.06
C GLN A 6 -25.22 -2.39 -3.58
N SER A 7 -26.07 -2.04 -4.55
CA SER A 7 -27.01 -2.99 -5.14
C SER A 7 -26.39 -4.08 -6.00
N LEU A 8 -25.10 -3.93 -6.36
CA LEU A 8 -24.36 -4.91 -7.16
C LEU A 8 -23.49 -5.83 -6.30
N LEU A 9 -23.33 -5.52 -5.00
CA LEU A 9 -22.53 -6.35 -4.12
C LEU A 9 -23.26 -7.67 -3.80
N PRO A 10 -22.56 -8.82 -3.84
CA PRO A 10 -23.12 -10.09 -3.40
C PRO A 10 -23.54 -10.01 -1.93
N THR A 11 -24.68 -10.57 -1.59
CA THR A 11 -25.24 -10.56 -0.23
C THR A 11 -25.04 -11.88 0.53
N ASP A 12 -24.59 -12.91 -0.17
CA ASP A 12 -24.59 -14.30 0.27
C ASP A 12 -23.19 -14.87 0.58
N ASN A 13 -22.12 -14.18 0.21
CA ASN A 13 -20.76 -14.67 0.42
C ASN A 13 -19.78 -13.58 0.87
N GLY A 14 -19.35 -13.63 2.13
CA GLY A 14 -18.28 -12.82 2.66
C GLY A 14 -18.68 -11.39 3.05
N THR A 15 -17.67 -10.64 3.47
CA THR A 15 -17.79 -9.23 3.84
C THR A 15 -17.18 -8.36 2.76
N TRP A 16 -17.95 -7.41 2.25
CA TRP A 16 -17.53 -6.49 1.21
C TRP A 16 -17.30 -5.09 1.78
N SER A 17 -16.19 -4.51 1.44
CA SER A 17 -15.89 -3.10 1.67
C SER A 17 -15.54 -2.44 0.34
N VAL A 18 -16.06 -1.24 0.11
CA VAL A 18 -15.85 -0.53 -1.16
C VAL A 18 -15.53 0.93 -0.88
N TYR A 19 -14.55 1.46 -1.57
CA TYR A 19 -14.27 2.88 -1.66
C TYR A 19 -14.38 3.34 -3.11
N VAL A 20 -15.01 4.47 -3.34
CA VAL A 20 -15.16 5.07 -4.66
C VAL A 20 -14.78 6.54 -4.59
N CYS A 21 -13.90 6.97 -5.48
CA CYS A 21 -13.53 8.36 -5.63
C CYS A 21 -13.74 8.82 -7.08
N ASN A 22 -14.47 9.93 -7.27
CA ASN A 22 -14.50 10.65 -8.53
C ASN A 22 -13.39 11.70 -8.50
N LEU A 23 -12.27 11.39 -9.13
CA LEU A 23 -11.06 12.24 -9.14
C LEU A 23 -11.30 13.61 -9.78
N ALA A 24 -12.16 13.69 -10.81
CA ALA A 24 -12.46 14.95 -11.49
C ALA A 24 -13.30 15.92 -10.63
N LYS A 25 -14.17 15.38 -9.78
CA LYS A 25 -15.05 16.16 -8.90
C LYS A 25 -14.56 16.24 -7.46
N ASN A 26 -13.46 15.53 -7.15
CA ASN A 26 -12.94 15.35 -5.79
C ASN A 26 -14.03 14.95 -4.78
N THR A 27 -14.93 14.04 -5.19
CA THR A 27 -15.98 13.49 -4.35
C THR A 27 -15.75 12.03 -4.11
N GLU A 28 -15.90 11.58 -2.88
CA GLU A 28 -15.63 10.21 -2.47
C GLU A 28 -16.69 9.67 -1.52
N GLY A 29 -16.69 8.35 -1.36
CA GLY A 29 -17.51 7.68 -0.38
C GLY A 29 -17.11 6.22 -0.23
N ALA A 30 -17.51 5.63 0.88
CA ALA A 30 -17.24 4.24 1.20
C ALA A 30 -18.49 3.51 1.66
N ILE A 31 -18.51 2.20 1.42
CA ILE A 31 -19.52 1.25 1.92
C ILE A 31 -18.75 0.32 2.85
N ASN A 32 -19.25 0.17 4.09
CA ASN A 32 -18.70 -0.76 5.07
C ASN A 32 -17.18 -0.61 5.25
N ASP A 33 -16.70 0.64 5.43
CA ASP A 33 -15.28 0.90 5.68
C ASP A 33 -14.90 0.38 7.06
N GLN A 34 -14.11 -0.66 7.09
CA GLN A 34 -13.62 -1.30 8.32
C GLN A 34 -12.22 -1.87 8.08
N GLN A 35 -11.52 -2.10 9.17
CA GLN A 35 -10.23 -2.81 9.12
C GLN A 35 -10.45 -4.25 8.65
N MET A 36 -9.71 -4.67 7.64
CA MET A 36 -9.73 -6.01 7.06
C MET A 36 -8.31 -6.53 6.88
N GLN A 37 -8.17 -7.83 6.72
CA GLN A 37 -6.90 -8.45 6.38
C GLN A 37 -6.39 -7.88 5.05
N ALA A 38 -5.16 -7.36 5.07
CA ALA A 38 -4.60 -6.64 3.94
C ALA A 38 -4.17 -7.54 2.78
N ALA A 39 -3.76 -8.79 3.08
CA ALA A 39 -3.09 -9.63 2.10
C ALA A 39 -2.00 -8.82 1.35
N SER A 40 -1.95 -8.88 0.02
CA SER A 40 -0.95 -8.14 -0.77
C SER A 40 -1.15 -6.62 -0.81
N LEU A 41 -2.26 -6.07 -0.30
CA LEU A 41 -2.43 -4.62 -0.23
C LEU A 41 -1.43 -3.94 0.71
N ILE A 42 -0.87 -4.66 1.68
CA ILE A 42 0.18 -4.14 2.55
C ILE A 42 1.42 -3.66 1.76
N LYS A 43 1.65 -4.20 0.56
CA LYS A 43 2.76 -3.84 -0.32
C LYS A 43 2.72 -2.40 -0.81
N LEU A 44 1.54 -1.77 -0.86
CA LEU A 44 1.42 -0.34 -1.13
C LEU A 44 2.17 0.49 -0.08
N TYR A 45 2.02 0.14 1.18
CA TYR A 45 2.61 0.87 2.31
C TYR A 45 4.09 0.54 2.50
N ILE A 46 4.50 -0.71 2.20
CA ILE A 46 5.93 -1.07 2.10
C ILE A 46 6.60 -0.21 1.03
N MET A 47 6.00 -0.10 -0.16
CA MET A 47 6.49 0.73 -1.25
C MET A 47 6.60 2.20 -0.82
N GLY A 48 5.59 2.76 -0.16
CA GLY A 48 5.61 4.13 0.35
C GLY A 48 6.76 4.38 1.32
N ALA A 49 6.94 3.50 2.31
CA ALA A 49 8.03 3.59 3.28
C ALA A 49 9.42 3.47 2.62
N VAL A 50 9.57 2.62 1.61
CA VAL A 50 10.81 2.48 0.86
C VAL A 50 11.16 3.76 0.10
N TYR A 51 10.19 4.43 -0.53
CA TYR A 51 10.46 5.66 -1.25
C TYR A 51 10.80 6.84 -0.32
N GLU A 52 10.28 6.87 0.91
CA GLU A 52 10.74 7.86 1.91
C GLU A 52 12.20 7.68 2.31
N ASP A 53 12.68 6.44 2.37
CA ASP A 53 14.04 6.12 2.75
C ASP A 53 14.92 5.78 1.53
N TYR A 54 14.47 6.10 0.29
CA TYR A 54 15.05 5.59 -0.95
C TYR A 54 16.54 5.87 -1.10
N ASP A 55 16.98 7.11 -0.84
CA ASP A 55 18.38 7.50 -0.97
C ASP A 55 19.28 6.73 0.01
N LYS A 56 18.84 6.59 1.25
CA LYS A 56 19.52 5.82 2.29
C LYS A 56 19.62 4.33 1.92
N LEU A 57 18.52 3.76 1.46
CA LEU A 57 18.45 2.34 1.11
C LEU A 57 19.26 2.04 -0.15
N SER A 58 19.20 2.89 -1.17
CA SER A 58 20.00 2.73 -2.39
C SER A 58 21.51 2.84 -2.13
N ALA A 59 21.92 3.71 -1.22
CA ALA A 59 23.31 3.82 -0.78
C ALA A 59 23.78 2.57 -0.03
N SER A 60 22.92 1.92 0.76
CA SER A 60 23.25 0.77 1.59
C SER A 60 23.21 -0.56 0.84
N TYR A 61 22.21 -0.75 -0.02
CA TYR A 61 21.89 -2.05 -0.66
C TYR A 61 22.05 -2.03 -2.18
N GLY A 62 22.36 -0.88 -2.76
CA GLY A 62 22.47 -0.68 -4.21
C GLY A 62 21.15 -0.36 -4.87
N LYS A 63 21.19 0.63 -5.78
CA LYS A 63 20.01 1.13 -6.51
C LYS A 63 19.31 0.01 -7.30
N ASP A 64 20.08 -0.79 -8.05
CA ASP A 64 19.52 -1.86 -8.90
C ASP A 64 18.80 -2.93 -8.07
N SER A 65 19.35 -3.30 -6.90
CA SER A 65 18.72 -4.26 -5.99
C SER A 65 17.40 -3.70 -5.46
N LEU A 66 17.40 -2.43 -5.06
CA LEU A 66 16.19 -1.76 -4.55
C LEU A 66 15.09 -1.68 -5.61
N ASP A 67 15.43 -1.20 -6.81
CA ASP A 67 14.50 -1.04 -7.93
C ASP A 67 13.94 -2.39 -8.42
N ASN A 68 14.76 -3.44 -8.48
CA ASN A 68 14.32 -4.77 -8.88
C ASN A 68 13.31 -5.36 -7.88
N ASN A 69 13.56 -5.21 -6.58
CA ASN A 69 12.64 -5.68 -5.54
C ASN A 69 11.33 -4.87 -5.57
N LEU A 70 11.38 -3.54 -5.70
CA LEU A 70 10.19 -2.69 -5.85
C LEU A 70 9.37 -3.11 -7.07
N ASN A 71 10.03 -3.33 -8.21
CA ASN A 71 9.36 -3.76 -9.44
C ASN A 71 8.68 -5.12 -9.24
N SER A 72 9.38 -6.14 -8.78
CA SER A 72 8.83 -7.49 -8.57
C SER A 72 7.69 -7.47 -7.53
N MET A 73 7.87 -6.76 -6.42
CA MET A 73 6.84 -6.64 -5.38
C MET A 73 5.54 -6.08 -5.93
N ILE A 74 5.58 -5.05 -6.78
CA ILE A 74 4.36 -4.36 -7.24
C ILE A 74 3.82 -4.97 -8.53
N THR A 75 4.64 -5.28 -9.53
CA THR A 75 4.15 -5.70 -10.84
C THR A 75 3.64 -7.14 -10.88
N VAL A 76 4.24 -8.04 -10.12
CA VAL A 76 3.83 -9.46 -10.03
C VAL A 76 3.46 -9.90 -8.61
N SER A 77 3.42 -8.95 -7.68
CA SER A 77 3.05 -9.22 -6.27
C SER A 77 3.99 -10.24 -5.58
N ASP A 78 5.29 -10.15 -5.85
CA ASP A 78 6.29 -11.03 -5.26
C ASP A 78 6.38 -10.83 -3.73
N ASN A 79 6.30 -11.93 -2.97
CA ASN A 79 6.32 -11.90 -1.52
C ASN A 79 7.75 -11.84 -0.96
N ASP A 80 8.71 -12.50 -1.61
CA ASP A 80 10.11 -12.51 -1.19
C ASP A 80 10.73 -11.13 -1.41
N ALA A 81 10.39 -10.48 -2.53
CA ALA A 81 10.78 -9.09 -2.78
C ALA A 81 10.22 -8.14 -1.71
N ALA A 82 8.94 -8.31 -1.31
CA ALA A 82 8.34 -7.53 -0.25
C ALA A 82 9.07 -7.72 1.10
N ASN A 83 9.34 -8.96 1.48
CA ASN A 83 10.07 -9.29 2.71
C ASN A 83 11.51 -8.74 2.69
N THR A 84 12.19 -8.82 1.54
CA THR A 84 13.52 -8.23 1.34
C THR A 84 13.49 -6.71 1.56
N LEU A 85 12.51 -6.00 1.04
CA LEU A 85 12.37 -4.56 1.24
C LEU A 85 12.08 -4.20 2.70
N VAL A 86 11.26 -5.00 3.40
CA VAL A 86 11.04 -4.84 4.85
C VAL A 86 12.35 -5.05 5.62
N ASN A 87 13.12 -6.06 5.28
CA ASN A 87 14.44 -6.29 5.89
C ASN A 87 15.39 -5.11 5.66
N TYR A 88 15.41 -4.54 4.45
CA TYR A 88 16.20 -3.34 4.14
C TYR A 88 15.79 -2.14 4.98
N LEU A 89 14.48 -1.88 5.12
CA LEU A 89 13.94 -0.81 5.96
C LEU A 89 14.39 -0.92 7.42
N GLY A 90 14.55 -2.14 7.91
CA GLY A 90 15.03 -2.43 9.26
C GLY A 90 16.55 -2.58 9.39
N SER A 91 17.32 -2.31 8.33
CA SER A 91 18.78 -2.50 8.31
C SER A 91 19.20 -3.93 8.68
N GLY A 92 18.46 -4.93 8.21
CA GLY A 92 18.68 -6.35 8.46
C GLY A 92 17.79 -6.93 9.58
N ASP A 93 16.97 -6.13 10.24
CA ASP A 93 16.03 -6.56 11.29
C ASP A 93 14.58 -6.43 10.78
N ASP A 94 13.91 -7.56 10.61
CA ASP A 94 12.53 -7.62 10.09
C ASP A 94 11.53 -6.92 11.00
N ALA A 95 11.70 -7.02 12.33
CA ALA A 95 10.81 -6.35 13.28
C ALA A 95 10.97 -4.83 13.21
N ALA A 96 12.18 -4.33 13.09
CA ALA A 96 12.45 -2.91 12.88
C ALA A 96 11.92 -2.44 11.52
N GLY A 97 12.00 -3.26 10.49
CA GLY A 97 11.43 -2.99 9.17
C GLY A 97 9.91 -2.87 9.20
N MET A 98 9.22 -3.81 9.84
CA MET A 98 7.76 -3.74 10.03
C MET A 98 7.36 -2.51 10.85
N ALA A 99 8.12 -2.17 11.90
CA ALA A 99 7.91 -0.95 12.68
C ALA A 99 8.07 0.32 11.81
N ARG A 100 9.02 0.33 10.86
CA ARG A 100 9.20 1.45 9.91
C ARG A 100 8.00 1.59 8.98
N VAL A 101 7.44 0.47 8.46
CA VAL A 101 6.21 0.49 7.65
C VAL A 101 5.04 1.03 8.48
N ASN A 102 4.89 0.58 9.73
CA ASN A 102 3.84 1.05 10.63
C ASN A 102 3.99 2.55 10.94
N LYS A 103 5.22 3.02 11.12
CA LYS A 103 5.47 4.46 11.30
C LYS A 103 5.05 5.26 10.07
N PHE A 104 5.38 4.81 8.86
CA PHE A 104 4.90 5.42 7.62
C PHE A 104 3.36 5.52 7.61
N CYS A 105 2.66 4.43 7.95
CA CYS A 105 1.20 4.45 8.01
C CYS A 105 0.66 5.48 9.01
N GLN A 106 1.28 5.60 10.18
CA GLN A 106 0.90 6.57 11.21
C GLN A 106 1.14 8.02 10.76
N ASP A 107 2.33 8.29 10.21
CA ASP A 107 2.72 9.64 9.78
C ASP A 107 1.81 10.17 8.66
N HIS A 108 1.33 9.29 7.77
CA HIS A 108 0.40 9.63 6.68
C HIS A 108 -1.08 9.44 7.03
N GLY A 109 -1.40 9.06 8.27
CA GLY A 109 -2.77 8.95 8.76
C GLY A 109 -3.56 7.77 8.13
N TYR A 110 -2.87 6.66 7.80
CA TYR A 110 -3.50 5.38 7.44
C TYR A 110 -3.82 4.61 8.72
N THR A 111 -4.87 5.02 9.42
CA THR A 111 -5.16 4.62 10.80
C THR A 111 -5.69 3.20 10.95
N SER A 112 -6.16 2.59 9.87
CA SER A 112 -6.63 1.21 9.83
C SER A 112 -5.60 0.24 9.25
N THR A 113 -4.38 0.74 8.98
CA THR A 113 -3.31 -0.05 8.32
C THR A 113 -2.20 -0.36 9.29
N SER A 114 -1.82 -1.64 9.34
CA SER A 114 -0.68 -2.11 10.14
C SER A 114 -0.06 -3.37 9.55
N MET A 115 1.26 -3.48 9.70
CA MET A 115 2.02 -4.68 9.35
C MET A 115 2.41 -5.42 10.65
N GLY A 116 1.91 -6.64 10.83
CA GLY A 116 2.15 -7.47 12.01
C GLY A 116 2.97 -8.72 11.72
N ARG A 117 3.20 -9.08 10.46
CA ARG A 117 4.02 -10.22 10.03
C ARG A 117 4.62 -10.03 8.65
N LEU A 118 5.67 -10.75 8.34
CA LEU A 118 6.17 -10.89 6.96
C LEU A 118 5.15 -11.63 6.07
N LEU A 119 5.26 -11.43 4.76
CA LEU A 119 4.40 -12.12 3.80
C LEU A 119 4.67 -13.63 3.87
N LEU A 120 3.62 -14.44 3.86
CA LEU A 120 3.63 -15.91 4.00
C LEU A 120 4.10 -16.45 5.36
N ALA A 121 4.51 -15.60 6.32
CA ALA A 121 4.80 -16.05 7.67
C ALA A 121 3.51 -16.51 8.37
N ASP A 122 3.67 -17.29 9.43
CA ASP A 122 2.57 -17.67 10.31
C ASP A 122 1.91 -16.44 10.95
N ASN A 123 0.60 -16.46 11.11
CA ASN A 123 -0.18 -15.34 11.62
C ASN A 123 -0.62 -15.51 13.08
N SER A 124 -0.09 -16.50 13.80
CA SER A 124 -0.44 -16.76 15.21
C SER A 124 -0.11 -15.58 16.14
N ASN A 125 0.87 -14.76 15.77
CA ASN A 125 1.33 -13.60 16.55
C ASN A 125 0.90 -12.25 15.97
N GLY A 126 0.03 -12.24 14.96
CA GLY A 126 -0.46 -11.03 14.31
C GLY A 126 -0.64 -11.19 12.80
N ASP A 127 -1.31 -10.24 12.18
CA ASP A 127 -1.53 -10.22 10.74
C ASP A 127 -1.36 -8.80 10.18
N ASN A 128 -1.45 -8.68 8.86
CA ASN A 128 -1.40 -7.41 8.15
C ASN A 128 -2.83 -6.93 7.88
N TYR A 129 -3.10 -5.70 8.25
CA TYR A 129 -4.42 -5.10 8.14
C TYR A 129 -4.40 -3.81 7.31
N THR A 130 -5.53 -3.49 6.70
CA THR A 130 -5.79 -2.20 6.05
C THR A 130 -7.30 -1.96 5.95
N SER A 131 -7.71 -0.81 5.39
CA SER A 131 -9.09 -0.52 5.01
C SER A 131 -9.19 -0.02 3.58
N VAL A 132 -10.38 -0.08 3.01
CA VAL A 132 -10.62 0.45 1.66
C VAL A 132 -10.40 1.96 1.59
N LYS A 133 -10.64 2.66 2.70
CA LYS A 133 -10.40 4.10 2.81
C LYS A 133 -8.92 4.45 2.82
N ASP A 134 -8.09 3.71 3.58
CA ASP A 134 -6.64 3.89 3.59
C ASP A 134 -6.04 3.61 2.21
N CYS A 135 -6.42 2.49 1.57
CA CYS A 135 -6.01 2.18 0.20
C CYS A 135 -6.45 3.27 -0.79
N GLY A 136 -7.70 3.71 -0.69
CA GLY A 136 -8.25 4.75 -1.55
C GLY A 136 -7.54 6.09 -1.38
N LYS A 137 -7.23 6.49 -0.13
CA LYS A 137 -6.43 7.68 0.19
C LYS A 137 -5.05 7.61 -0.43
N PHE A 138 -4.34 6.48 -0.26
CA PHE A 138 -3.01 6.25 -0.84
C PHE A 138 -3.04 6.42 -2.37
N LEU A 139 -3.93 5.70 -3.06
CA LEU A 139 -4.05 5.75 -4.52
C LEU A 139 -4.47 7.13 -5.04
N LYS A 140 -5.39 7.81 -4.35
CA LYS A 140 -5.82 9.18 -4.66
C LYS A 140 -4.65 10.16 -4.57
N THR A 141 -3.86 10.08 -3.49
CA THR A 141 -2.70 10.95 -3.26
C THR A 141 -1.69 10.84 -4.38
N ILE A 142 -1.24 9.62 -4.73
CA ILE A 142 -0.27 9.45 -5.82
C ILE A 142 -0.81 9.92 -7.18
N TYR A 143 -2.09 9.66 -7.47
CA TYR A 143 -2.71 10.15 -8.70
C TYR A 143 -2.72 11.69 -8.77
N GLN A 144 -3.11 12.35 -7.68
CA GLN A 144 -3.17 13.81 -7.61
C GLN A 144 -1.77 14.43 -7.75
N GLN A 145 -0.75 13.85 -7.10
CA GLN A 145 0.63 14.31 -7.25
C GLN A 145 1.15 14.11 -8.68
N ASP A 146 0.92 12.95 -9.31
CA ASP A 146 1.30 12.69 -10.71
C ASP A 146 0.66 13.70 -11.68
N LYS A 147 -0.56 14.15 -11.39
CA LYS A 147 -1.28 15.15 -12.20
C LYS A 147 -0.98 16.60 -11.81
N GLY A 148 -0.14 16.84 -10.81
CA GLY A 148 0.15 18.19 -10.31
C GLY A 148 -1.06 18.91 -9.72
N THR A 149 -2.03 18.14 -9.22
CA THR A 149 -3.23 18.69 -8.55
C THR A 149 -3.01 18.75 -7.03
N SER A 150 -3.76 19.62 -6.36
CA SER A 150 -3.68 19.75 -4.90
C SER A 150 -4.06 18.44 -4.20
N THR A 151 -3.29 18.06 -3.19
CA THR A 151 -3.50 16.88 -2.37
C THR A 151 -3.37 17.24 -0.89
N GLU A 152 -4.04 16.47 -0.03
CA GLU A 152 -4.00 16.64 1.44
C GLU A 152 -2.73 16.06 2.07
N ASP A 153 -2.03 15.20 1.32
CA ASP A 153 -0.83 14.51 1.78
C ASP A 153 0.20 14.46 0.66
N THR A 154 1.47 14.21 0.98
CA THR A 154 2.56 14.14 0.01
C THR A 154 3.35 12.87 0.23
N LEU A 155 3.44 12.04 -0.81
CA LEU A 155 4.20 10.80 -0.79
C LEU A 155 5.50 10.97 -1.60
N ALA A 156 6.63 10.57 -1.01
CA ALA A 156 7.90 10.55 -1.70
C ALA A 156 7.82 9.60 -2.91
N GLY A 157 8.43 9.98 -4.02
CA GLY A 157 8.48 9.16 -5.22
C GLY A 157 7.13 8.89 -5.89
N ALA A 158 6.10 9.70 -5.67
CA ALA A 158 4.73 9.47 -6.17
C ALA A 158 4.67 9.17 -7.68
N GLU A 159 5.51 9.80 -8.50
CA GLU A 159 5.61 9.54 -9.94
C GLU A 159 6.02 8.08 -10.22
N TYR A 160 7.04 7.59 -9.52
CA TYR A 160 7.51 6.21 -9.66
C TYR A 160 6.49 5.20 -9.11
N LEU A 161 5.88 5.50 -7.96
CA LEU A 161 4.79 4.72 -7.37
C LEU A 161 3.65 4.55 -8.38
N TYR A 162 3.20 5.62 -9.00
CA TYR A 162 2.13 5.60 -9.99
C TYR A 162 2.53 4.78 -11.24
N HIS A 163 3.77 4.92 -11.70
CA HIS A 163 4.28 4.15 -12.82
C HIS A 163 4.28 2.64 -12.53
N LEU A 164 4.81 2.21 -11.39
CA LEU A 164 4.84 0.79 -10.98
C LEU A 164 3.44 0.20 -10.88
N LEU A 165 2.48 0.92 -10.30
CA LEU A 165 1.10 0.44 -10.19
C LEU A 165 0.42 0.25 -11.55
N LYS A 166 0.73 1.09 -12.53
CA LYS A 166 0.22 0.90 -13.91
C LYS A 166 0.82 -0.31 -14.62
N MET A 167 2.00 -0.76 -14.21
CA MET A 167 2.69 -1.92 -14.77
C MET A 167 2.27 -3.25 -14.14
N GLN A 168 1.36 -3.25 -13.19
CA GLN A 168 0.83 -4.46 -12.54
C GLN A 168 0.24 -5.40 -13.59
N THR A 169 0.76 -6.64 -13.66
CA THR A 169 0.39 -7.65 -14.66
C THR A 169 -0.35 -8.83 -14.06
N ARG A 170 -0.40 -8.95 -12.73
CA ARG A 170 -1.11 -10.05 -12.07
C ARG A 170 -2.60 -9.86 -12.23
N GLN A 171 -3.22 -10.71 -13.05
CA GLN A 171 -4.67 -10.81 -13.17
C GLN A 171 -5.14 -11.99 -12.29
N ASN A 172 -6.09 -11.72 -11.41
CA ASN A 172 -6.76 -12.73 -10.60
C ASN A 172 -8.03 -13.20 -11.32
#